data_53c559bf08d5b8e059b86ddfe5a69973
#
_entry.id   53c559bf08d5b8e059b86ddfe5a69973
#
_cell.length_a   1.000
_cell.length_b   1.000
_cell.length_c   1.000
_cell.angle_alpha   90.00
_cell.angle_beta   90.00
_cell.angle_gamma   90.00
#
_symmetry.space_group_name_H-M   'P 1'
#
loop_
_entity.id
_entity.type
_entity.pdbx_description
1 polymer ?
#
loop_
_entity_poly.entity_id
_entity_poly.type
_entity_poly.pdbx_seq_one_letter_code
_entity_poly.pdbx_strand_id
1 'polypeptide(L)'
;VALLNPREEHHRWAQAAFSRQPGPWFTCEAVVSEAFFPLPEPHARALEKLLRQGHLRMGLNLTDELIQVLDLRAKYSDVPMSLADACIVRLSETLPGPVVLTTDADFKIYRRHSRQVVPCLLP
;
A
#
# COMPACT_ATOMS: atom_id res chain seq x y z
N VAL A 1 -8.73 -2.42 -0.34
CA VAL A 1 -10.06 -3.06 -0.12
C VAL A 1 -11.14 -2.00 0.09
N ALA A 2 -10.91 -0.99 0.91
CA ALA A 2 -11.91 0.07 1.17
C ALA A 2 -12.41 0.75 -0.11
N LEU A 3 -11.51 1.02 -1.08
CA LEU A 3 -11.88 1.65 -2.34
C LEU A 3 -12.87 0.82 -3.15
N LEU A 4 -12.75 -0.50 -3.11
CA LEU A 4 -13.47 -1.41 -3.99
C LEU A 4 -14.71 -2.03 -3.36
N ASN A 5 -14.83 -1.98 -2.03
CA ASN A 5 -15.95 -2.55 -1.30
C ASN A 5 -16.82 -1.43 -0.71
N PRO A 6 -18.04 -1.18 -1.26
CA PRO A 6 -18.93 -0.12 -0.77
C PRO A 6 -19.40 -0.31 0.68
N ARG A 7 -19.29 -1.51 1.22
CA ARG A 7 -19.67 -1.83 2.62
C ARG A 7 -18.53 -1.58 3.61
N GLU A 8 -17.32 -1.36 3.11
CA GLU A 8 -16.16 -1.06 3.95
C GLU A 8 -16.33 0.32 4.60
N GLU A 9 -16.01 0.42 5.88
CA GLU A 9 -16.17 1.63 6.70
C GLU A 9 -15.55 2.87 6.07
N HIS A 10 -14.38 2.74 5.47
CA HIS A 10 -13.62 3.85 4.90
C HIS A 10 -13.81 4.04 3.39
N HIS A 11 -14.85 3.43 2.81
CA HIS A 11 -15.05 3.45 1.36
C HIS A 11 -15.13 4.86 0.78
N ARG A 12 -15.94 5.75 1.38
CA ARG A 12 -16.10 7.13 0.88
C ARG A 12 -14.81 7.91 0.95
N TRP A 13 -14.08 7.76 2.03
CA TRP A 13 -12.77 8.39 2.19
C TRP A 13 -11.79 7.89 1.13
N ALA A 14 -11.72 6.58 0.92
CA ALA A 14 -10.84 5.97 -0.08
C ALA A 14 -11.16 6.47 -1.48
N GLN A 15 -12.44 6.54 -1.85
CA GLN A 15 -12.87 7.09 -3.15
C GLN A 15 -12.43 8.54 -3.32
N ALA A 16 -12.65 9.39 -2.32
CA ALA A 16 -12.28 10.79 -2.37
C ALA A 16 -10.75 10.95 -2.48
N ALA A 17 -9.99 10.22 -1.68
CA ALA A 17 -8.53 10.28 -1.70
C ALA A 17 -7.96 9.80 -3.05
N PHE A 18 -8.48 8.69 -3.58
CA PHE A 18 -8.05 8.15 -4.86
C PHE A 18 -8.34 9.11 -6.01
N SER A 19 -9.48 9.80 -5.97
CA SER A 19 -9.89 10.75 -7.01
C SER A 19 -9.07 12.03 -7.00
N ARG A 20 -8.56 12.44 -5.83
CA ARG A 20 -7.79 13.70 -5.69
C ARG A 20 -6.33 13.57 -6.10
N GLN A 21 -5.79 12.37 -6.06
CA GLN A 21 -4.38 12.13 -6.38
C GLN A 21 -4.25 11.68 -7.84
N PRO A 22 -3.44 12.36 -8.66
CA PRO A 22 -3.22 11.91 -10.02
C PRO A 22 -2.47 10.57 -10.03
N GLY A 23 -2.95 9.64 -10.84
CA GLY A 23 -2.26 8.37 -11.07
C GLY A 23 -1.02 8.55 -11.93
N PRO A 24 -0.26 7.48 -12.17
CA PRO A 24 -0.56 6.14 -11.71
C PRO A 24 -0.28 5.93 -10.22
N TRP A 25 -0.98 4.95 -9.64
CA TRP A 25 -0.73 4.49 -8.27
C TRP A 25 0.22 3.29 -8.30
N PHE A 26 1.08 3.21 -7.29
CA PHE A 26 2.04 2.11 -7.18
C PHE A 26 1.72 1.23 -5.97
N THR A 27 1.96 -0.06 -6.14
CA THR A 27 1.75 -1.09 -5.11
C THR A 27 2.81 -2.19 -5.28
N CYS A 28 2.64 -3.30 -4.60
CA CYS A 28 3.48 -4.50 -4.75
C CYS A 28 2.63 -5.76 -4.68
N GLU A 29 3.21 -6.89 -5.09
CA GLU A 29 2.51 -8.18 -5.17
C GLU A 29 1.95 -8.60 -3.80
N ALA A 30 2.70 -8.37 -2.71
CA ALA A 30 2.26 -8.72 -1.37
C ALA A 30 0.95 -8.01 -0.98
N VAL A 31 0.85 -6.72 -1.28
CA VAL A 31 -0.37 -5.92 -1.04
C VAL A 31 -1.52 -6.41 -1.90
N VAL A 32 -1.27 -6.65 -3.18
CA VAL A 32 -2.29 -7.12 -4.13
C VAL A 32 -2.81 -8.49 -3.71
N SER A 33 -1.93 -9.40 -3.29
CA SER A 33 -2.32 -10.71 -2.78
C SER A 33 -3.24 -10.60 -1.56
N GLU A 34 -2.89 -9.75 -0.60
CA GLU A 34 -3.74 -9.51 0.57
C GLU A 34 -5.08 -8.85 0.18
N ALA A 35 -5.08 -7.96 -0.81
CA ALA A 35 -6.30 -7.29 -1.26
C ALA A 35 -7.29 -8.25 -1.93
N PHE A 36 -6.80 -9.16 -2.77
CA PHE A 36 -7.67 -10.13 -3.44
C PHE A 36 -8.33 -11.12 -2.48
N PHE A 37 -7.68 -11.46 -1.39
CA PHE A 37 -8.14 -12.51 -0.49
C PHE A 37 -9.55 -12.26 0.07
N PRO A 38 -9.87 -11.07 0.63
CA PRO A 38 -11.21 -10.81 1.18
C PRO A 38 -12.23 -10.31 0.16
N LEU A 39 -11.84 -10.01 -1.09
CA LEU A 39 -12.76 -9.39 -2.05
C LEU A 39 -13.69 -10.41 -2.69
N PRO A 40 -15.01 -10.18 -2.70
CA PRO A 40 -15.95 -10.92 -3.54
C PRO A 40 -15.62 -10.72 -5.02
N GLU A 41 -16.01 -11.68 -5.87
CA GLU A 41 -15.68 -11.67 -7.30
C GLU A 41 -15.98 -10.35 -8.05
N PRO A 42 -17.16 -9.70 -7.85
CA PRO A 42 -17.39 -8.42 -8.55
C PRO A 42 -16.36 -7.34 -8.21
N HIS A 43 -15.92 -7.29 -6.96
CA HIS A 43 -14.93 -6.33 -6.50
C HIS A 43 -13.50 -6.75 -6.89
N ALA A 44 -13.22 -8.05 -6.90
CA ALA A 44 -11.95 -8.58 -7.39
C ALA A 44 -11.75 -8.24 -8.87
N ARG A 45 -12.80 -8.29 -9.69
CA ARG A 45 -12.74 -7.87 -11.11
C ARG A 45 -12.42 -6.40 -11.25
N ALA A 46 -12.94 -5.55 -10.36
CA ALA A 46 -12.62 -4.12 -10.37
C ALA A 46 -11.14 -3.88 -10.07
N LEU A 47 -10.56 -4.59 -9.11
CA LEU A 47 -9.13 -4.54 -8.81
C LEU A 47 -8.31 -5.03 -10.01
N GLU A 48 -8.69 -6.15 -10.59
CA GLU A 48 -8.06 -6.70 -11.78
C GLU A 48 -8.06 -5.69 -12.93
N LYS A 49 -9.17 -4.99 -13.14
CA LYS A 49 -9.29 -3.96 -14.17
C LYS A 49 -8.31 -2.80 -13.95
N LEU A 50 -8.18 -2.32 -12.70
CA LEU A 50 -7.20 -1.27 -12.38
C LEU A 50 -5.78 -1.71 -12.72
N LEU A 51 -5.44 -2.95 -12.43
CA LEU A 51 -4.13 -3.52 -12.73
C LEU A 51 -3.92 -3.68 -14.24
N ARG A 52 -4.90 -4.22 -14.97
CA ARG A 52 -4.79 -4.42 -16.42
C ARG A 52 -4.68 -3.10 -17.18
N GLN A 53 -5.37 -2.08 -16.73
CA GLN A 53 -5.37 -0.76 -17.38
C GLN A 53 -4.16 0.10 -16.99
N GLY A 54 -3.34 -0.36 -16.06
CA GLY A 54 -2.15 0.38 -15.62
C GLY A 54 -2.43 1.58 -14.72
N HIS A 55 -3.63 1.68 -14.14
CA HIS A 55 -3.94 2.70 -13.13
C HIS A 55 -3.28 2.36 -11.79
N LEU A 56 -3.12 1.08 -11.53
CA LEU A 56 -2.40 0.54 -10.39
C LEU A 56 -1.27 -0.32 -10.91
N ARG A 57 -0.03 -0.01 -10.54
CA ARG A 57 1.18 -0.64 -11.09
C ARG A 57 2.04 -1.23 -9.98
N MET A 58 2.72 -2.33 -10.30
CA MET A 58 3.76 -2.85 -9.44
C MET A 58 4.96 -1.90 -9.47
N GLY A 59 5.36 -1.40 -8.31
CA GLY A 59 6.45 -0.43 -8.19
C GLY A 59 7.67 -0.92 -7.45
N LEU A 60 7.64 -2.17 -6.95
CA LEU A 60 8.74 -2.76 -6.17
C LEU A 60 9.14 -4.11 -6.76
N ASN A 61 10.43 -4.28 -7.01
CA ASN A 61 10.99 -5.60 -7.29
C ASN A 61 11.50 -6.20 -5.98
N LEU A 62 10.73 -7.11 -5.38
CA LEU A 62 11.05 -7.68 -4.08
C LEU A 62 12.38 -8.45 -4.10
N THR A 63 12.72 -9.10 -5.20
CA THR A 63 14.00 -9.82 -5.33
C THR A 63 15.18 -8.86 -5.13
N ASP A 64 15.13 -7.69 -5.77
CA ASP A 64 16.21 -6.69 -5.67
C ASP A 64 16.21 -5.97 -4.32
N GLU A 65 15.04 -5.79 -3.71
CA GLU A 65 14.87 -5.01 -2.47
C GLU A 65 14.74 -5.89 -1.22
N LEU A 66 15.00 -7.19 -1.33
CA LEU A 66 14.70 -8.17 -0.29
C LEU A 66 15.39 -7.85 1.05
N ILE A 67 16.65 -7.50 1.03
CA ILE A 67 17.42 -7.25 2.26
C ILE A 67 16.84 -6.02 2.99
N GLN A 68 16.58 -4.94 2.27
CA GLN A 68 16.02 -3.72 2.86
C GLN A 68 14.62 -3.99 3.43
N VAL A 69 13.79 -4.76 2.74
CA VAL A 69 12.44 -5.13 3.21
C VAL A 69 12.52 -5.98 4.48
N LEU A 70 13.41 -6.97 4.51
CA LEU A 70 13.56 -7.83 5.70
C LEU A 70 14.14 -7.06 6.88
N ASP A 71 15.06 -6.13 6.66
CA ASP A 71 15.60 -5.26 7.70
C ASP A 71 14.51 -4.39 8.34
N LEU A 72 13.62 -3.82 7.51
CA LEU A 72 12.48 -3.05 8.01
C LEU A 72 11.56 -3.92 8.88
N ARG A 73 11.22 -5.10 8.39
CA ARG A 73 10.35 -6.02 9.11
C ARG A 73 10.94 -6.42 10.46
N ALA A 74 12.25 -6.67 10.50
CA ALA A 74 12.94 -7.00 11.74
C ALA A 74 12.96 -5.83 12.73
N LYS A 75 13.18 -4.61 12.25
CA LYS A 75 13.18 -3.39 13.07
C LYS A 75 11.84 -3.16 13.77
N TYR A 76 10.73 -3.49 13.13
CA TYR A 76 9.39 -3.29 13.66
C TYR A 76 8.70 -4.60 14.09
N SER A 77 9.48 -5.60 14.51
CA SER A 77 8.95 -6.92 14.90
C SER A 77 7.95 -6.86 16.05
N ASP A 78 8.04 -5.87 16.91
CA ASP A 78 7.16 -5.65 18.06
C ASP A 78 5.89 -4.86 17.73
N VAL A 79 5.80 -4.27 16.54
CA VAL A 79 4.61 -3.46 16.15
C VAL A 79 3.39 -4.31 15.81
N PRO A 80 3.29 -5.47 15.17
CA PRO A 80 4.14 -6.15 14.18
C PRO A 80 3.95 -5.62 12.77
N MET A 81 5.02 -5.53 12.02
CA MET A 81 5.00 -5.14 10.60
C MET A 81 4.83 -6.37 9.72
N SER A 82 3.82 -6.39 8.85
CA SER A 82 3.68 -7.44 7.84
C SER A 82 4.72 -7.29 6.72
N LEU A 83 4.89 -8.34 5.91
CA LEU A 83 5.73 -8.24 4.72
C LEU A 83 5.20 -7.18 3.75
N ALA A 84 3.89 -7.10 3.59
CA ALA A 84 3.25 -6.09 2.74
C ALA A 84 3.55 -4.67 3.23
N ASP A 85 3.43 -4.42 4.55
CA ASP A 85 3.76 -3.13 5.15
C ASP A 85 5.22 -2.74 4.90
N ALA A 86 6.14 -3.69 5.11
CA ALA A 86 7.56 -3.47 4.88
C ALA A 86 7.85 -3.15 3.40
N CYS A 87 7.18 -3.83 2.48
CA CYS A 87 7.28 -3.54 1.05
C CYS A 87 6.82 -2.12 0.73
N ILE A 88 5.72 -1.66 1.31
CA ILE A 88 5.20 -0.30 1.06
C ILE A 88 6.13 0.76 1.64
N VAL A 89 6.66 0.56 2.85
CA VAL A 89 7.65 1.48 3.42
C VAL A 89 8.88 1.56 2.51
N ARG A 90 9.41 0.41 2.07
CA ARG A 90 10.57 0.39 1.15
C ARG A 90 10.24 1.06 -0.17
N LEU A 91 9.07 0.80 -0.76
CA LEU A 91 8.64 1.46 -1.98
C LEU A 91 8.61 2.99 -1.80
N SER A 92 8.13 3.48 -0.65
CA SER A 92 8.15 4.92 -0.34
C SER A 92 9.56 5.51 -0.31
N GLU A 93 10.56 4.70 0.05
CA GLU A 93 11.96 5.14 0.07
C GLU A 93 12.58 5.27 -1.33
N THR A 94 12.04 4.54 -2.31
CA THR A 94 12.54 4.54 -3.69
C THR A 94 11.89 5.57 -4.59
N LEU A 95 10.77 6.17 -4.16
CA LEU A 95 10.00 7.12 -4.96
C LEU A 95 10.23 8.56 -4.49
N PRO A 96 10.31 9.53 -5.42
CA PRO A 96 10.35 10.95 -5.04
C PRO A 96 8.95 11.43 -4.63
N GLY A 97 8.86 12.16 -3.51
CA GLY A 97 7.62 12.74 -3.04
C GLY A 97 6.47 11.76 -2.83
N PRO A 98 6.70 10.59 -2.20
CA PRO A 98 5.67 9.56 -2.07
C PRO A 98 4.59 9.96 -1.08
N VAL A 99 3.36 9.47 -1.32
CA VAL A 99 2.27 9.51 -0.34
C VAL A 99 1.63 8.13 -0.30
N VAL A 100 1.53 7.55 0.89
CA VAL A 100 0.92 6.24 1.10
C VAL A 100 -0.55 6.41 1.42
N LEU A 101 -1.42 5.77 0.64
CA LEU A 101 -2.84 5.70 0.91
C LEU A 101 -3.12 4.44 1.73
N THR A 102 -3.55 4.59 2.97
CA THR A 102 -3.77 3.47 3.88
C THR A 102 -4.86 3.78 4.89
N THR A 103 -5.49 2.72 5.42
CA THR A 103 -6.38 2.81 6.57
C THR A 103 -5.69 2.36 7.86
N ASP A 104 -4.43 1.92 7.77
CA ASP A 104 -3.67 1.38 8.90
C ASP A 104 -2.87 2.49 9.60
N ALA A 105 -3.27 2.80 10.84
CA ALA A 105 -2.60 3.82 11.65
C ALA A 105 -1.15 3.47 12.03
N ASP A 106 -0.73 2.23 11.90
CA ASP A 106 0.66 1.82 12.16
C ASP A 106 1.64 2.51 11.23
N PHE A 107 1.20 2.98 10.06
CA PHE A 107 2.03 3.78 9.17
C PHE A 107 2.47 5.12 9.76
N LYS A 108 1.85 5.58 10.82
CA LYS A 108 2.33 6.73 11.62
C LYS A 108 3.57 6.39 12.45
N ILE A 109 3.77 5.12 12.77
CA ILE A 109 4.89 4.60 13.56
C ILE A 109 6.10 4.33 12.69
N TYR A 110 5.88 3.76 11.50
CA TYR A 110 6.95 3.42 10.58
C TYR A 110 7.71 4.67 10.11
N ARG A 111 8.99 4.49 9.79
CA ARG A 111 9.85 5.57 9.28
C ARG A 111 10.51 5.15 7.98
N ARG A 112 10.58 6.07 7.02
CA ARG A 112 11.38 5.92 5.81
C ARG A 112 12.77 6.48 6.06
N HIS A 113 13.79 5.92 5.40
CA HIS A 113 15.19 6.32 5.58
C HIS A 113 15.58 6.39 7.07
N SER A 114 15.09 5.43 7.86
CA SER A 114 15.33 5.25 9.29
C SER A 114 14.73 6.32 10.21
N ARG A 115 14.52 7.54 9.78
CA ARG A 115 14.14 8.68 10.64
C ARG A 115 12.95 9.49 10.17
N GLN A 116 12.67 9.49 8.87
CA GLN A 116 11.63 10.34 8.29
C GLN A 116 10.25 9.73 8.45
N VAL A 117 9.26 10.55 8.74
CA VAL A 117 7.86 10.13 8.71
C VAL A 117 7.50 9.66 7.31
N VAL A 118 6.75 8.56 7.22
CA VAL A 118 6.16 8.12 5.95
C VAL A 118 4.97 9.03 5.65
N PRO A 119 4.99 9.82 4.56
CA PRO A 119 3.84 10.65 4.22
C PRO A 119 2.62 9.78 3.93
N CYS A 120 1.52 10.00 4.64
CA CYS A 120 0.33 9.16 4.55
C CYS A 120 -0.93 9.99 4.37
N LEU A 121 -1.88 9.42 3.62
CA LEU A 121 -3.28 9.79 3.66
C LEU A 121 -4.03 8.74 4.47
N LEU A 122 -4.57 9.15 5.61
CA LEU A 122 -5.34 8.32 6.53
C LEU A 122 -6.74 8.91 6.69
N PRO A 123 -7.75 8.06 6.94
CA PRO A 123 -9.09 8.56 7.21
C PRO A 123 -9.20 9.33 8.52
#